data_a6ea5f4d72a8a96cc472673f634c68dd
#
_entry.id   a6ea5f4d72a8a96cc472673f634c68dd
#
_cell.length_a   1.000
_cell.length_b   1.000
_cell.length_c   1.000
_cell.angle_alpha   90.00
_cell.angle_beta   90.00
_cell.angle_gamma   90.00
#
_symmetry.space_group_name_H-M   'P 1'
#
loop_
_entity.id
_entity.type
_entity.pdbx_description
1 polymer ?
#
loop_
_entity_poly.entity_id
_entity_poly.type
_entity_poly.pdbx_seq_one_letter_code
_entity_poly.pdbx_strand_id
1 'polypeptide(L)'
;EDNWVLLGQPLEEAEKVTLDYKAPLAAIIMLLMIMLMVFDFIPVAPVTAVMIAGLLMVICGCFRNVEAAYKTINWESVVLIAAMMPLSVALEKTGASSWLSHSLVNALGESGPMMLLAGIYFTTSIMTLFISNTATAVLMAPIALSSATEMGLSPYPFLLGVTLGASMCFASPFSTPPNALVMQAGGYKFIDYVKV
;
A
#
# COMPACT_ATOMS: atom_id res chain seq x y z
N GLU A 1 -18.22 -37.54 31.60
CA GLU A 1 -18.88 -36.30 32.15
C GLU A 1 -17.81 -35.39 32.69
N ASP A 2 -16.94 -34.94 31.84
CA ASP A 2 -15.81 -34.12 32.27
C ASP A 2 -16.08 -32.69 31.84
N ASN A 3 -16.54 -31.90 32.82
CA ASN A 3 -16.62 -30.47 32.73
C ASN A 3 -15.22 -29.84 32.71
N TRP A 4 -14.54 -29.89 31.57
CA TRP A 4 -13.35 -29.10 31.32
C TRP A 4 -13.78 -27.67 31.02
N VAL A 5 -13.78 -26.83 32.04
CA VAL A 5 -13.86 -25.37 31.83
C VAL A 5 -12.52 -24.95 31.31
N LEU A 6 -12.41 -24.73 30.01
CA LEU A 6 -11.29 -24.05 29.38
C LEU A 6 -11.31 -22.58 29.76
N LEU A 7 -10.73 -22.28 30.93
CA LEU A 7 -10.42 -20.93 31.36
C LEU A 7 -9.25 -20.44 30.52
N GLY A 8 -9.53 -19.64 29.47
CA GLY A 8 -8.50 -18.93 28.76
C GLY A 8 -8.43 -19.06 27.23
N GLN A 9 -9.51 -19.48 26.57
CA GLN A 9 -9.58 -19.16 25.14
C GLN A 9 -10.00 -17.68 25.00
N PRO A 10 -9.14 -16.83 24.42
CA PRO A 10 -9.56 -15.48 24.08
C PRO A 10 -10.78 -15.60 23.15
N LEU A 11 -11.82 -14.85 23.44
CA LEU A 11 -13.01 -14.74 22.57
C LEU A 11 -12.66 -14.40 21.11
N GLU A 12 -11.47 -13.84 20.88
CA GLU A 12 -10.89 -13.57 19.57
C GLU A 12 -10.60 -14.82 18.72
N GLU A 13 -10.31 -15.98 19.33
CA GLU A 13 -10.10 -17.22 18.54
C GLU A 13 -11.42 -17.91 18.17
N ALA A 14 -12.47 -17.74 18.97
CA ALA A 14 -13.80 -18.22 18.61
C ALA A 14 -14.42 -17.41 17.44
N GLU A 15 -13.98 -16.17 17.22
CA GLU A 15 -14.36 -15.36 16.04
C GLU A 15 -13.66 -15.82 14.76
N LYS A 16 -12.55 -16.55 14.85
CA LYS A 16 -11.78 -17.09 13.72
C LYS A 16 -12.29 -18.44 13.19
N VAL A 17 -13.49 -18.87 13.56
CA VAL A 17 -14.10 -20.04 12.91
C VAL A 17 -14.29 -19.73 11.44
N THR A 18 -13.43 -20.32 10.62
CA THR A 18 -13.42 -20.14 9.17
C THR A 18 -14.71 -20.69 8.58
N LEU A 19 -15.35 -19.89 7.72
CA LEU A 19 -16.52 -20.32 6.95
C LEU A 19 -16.05 -21.09 5.71
N ASP A 20 -15.34 -22.21 5.89
CA ASP A 20 -14.66 -22.95 4.83
C ASP A 20 -15.60 -23.35 3.69
N TYR A 21 -16.88 -23.63 4.01
CA TYR A 21 -17.89 -23.97 2.99
C TYR A 21 -18.23 -22.78 2.05
N LYS A 22 -17.89 -21.54 2.43
CA LYS A 22 -18.08 -20.34 1.60
C LYS A 22 -16.80 -19.86 0.90
N ALA A 23 -15.66 -20.50 1.19
CA ALA A 23 -14.40 -20.17 0.57
C ALA A 23 -14.44 -20.18 -0.97
N PRO A 24 -15.07 -21.18 -1.65
CA PRO A 24 -15.16 -21.17 -3.11
C PRO A 24 -16.00 -20.00 -3.63
N LEU A 25 -17.06 -19.60 -2.93
CA LEU A 25 -17.87 -18.45 -3.31
C LEU A 25 -17.09 -17.13 -3.20
N ALA A 26 -16.36 -16.95 -2.12
CA ALA A 26 -15.48 -15.80 -1.94
C ALA A 26 -14.37 -15.75 -3.00
N ALA A 27 -13.79 -16.89 -3.35
CA ALA A 27 -12.80 -16.99 -4.42
C ALA A 27 -13.38 -16.61 -5.79
N ILE A 28 -14.61 -17.04 -6.11
CA ILE A 28 -15.30 -16.68 -7.36
C ILE A 28 -15.55 -15.17 -7.42
N ILE A 29 -16.04 -14.56 -6.33
CA ILE A 29 -16.28 -13.11 -6.28
C ILE A 29 -14.95 -12.34 -6.48
N MET A 30 -13.87 -12.81 -5.86
CA MET A 30 -12.55 -12.20 -5.97
C MET A 30 -11.98 -12.33 -7.38
N LEU A 31 -12.12 -13.50 -8.02
CA LEU A 31 -11.73 -13.70 -9.42
C LEU A 31 -12.54 -12.82 -10.37
N LEU A 32 -13.86 -12.71 -10.15
CA LEU A 32 -14.72 -11.84 -10.94
C LEU A 32 -14.29 -10.37 -10.82
N MET A 33 -13.95 -9.93 -9.61
CA MET A 33 -13.43 -8.58 -9.38
C MET A 33 -12.13 -8.34 -10.15
N ILE A 34 -11.18 -9.28 -10.09
CA ILE A 34 -9.91 -9.19 -10.80
C ILE A 34 -10.15 -9.16 -12.31
N MET A 35 -11.03 -10.00 -12.83
CA MET A 35 -11.39 -10.00 -14.25
C MET A 35 -11.99 -8.66 -14.69
N LEU A 36 -12.87 -8.06 -13.89
CA LEU A 36 -13.44 -6.74 -14.16
C LEU A 36 -12.40 -5.61 -14.13
N MET A 37 -11.34 -5.76 -13.35
CA MET A 37 -10.24 -4.78 -13.27
C MET A 37 -9.22 -4.93 -14.39
N VAL A 38 -8.95 -6.17 -14.83
CA VAL A 38 -7.91 -6.47 -15.82
C VAL A 38 -8.43 -6.35 -17.25
N PHE A 39 -9.67 -6.75 -17.47
CA PHE A 39 -10.29 -6.70 -18.80
C PHE A 39 -11.21 -5.48 -18.89
N ASP A 40 -10.89 -4.53 -19.75
CA ASP A 40 -11.71 -3.35 -20.08
C ASP A 40 -13.01 -3.73 -20.85
N PHE A 41 -13.59 -4.90 -20.53
CA PHE A 41 -14.80 -5.40 -21.18
C PHE A 41 -16.04 -4.59 -20.79
N ILE A 42 -16.04 -4.04 -19.58
CA ILE A 42 -17.07 -3.12 -19.09
C ILE A 42 -16.33 -1.89 -18.56
N PRO A 43 -16.68 -0.66 -18.98
CA PRO A 43 -16.03 0.56 -18.54
C PRO A 43 -16.45 0.89 -17.09
N VAL A 44 -16.03 0.05 -16.15
CA VAL A 44 -16.27 0.24 -14.71
C VAL A 44 -14.96 0.71 -14.08
N ALA A 45 -15.03 1.84 -13.38
CA ALA A 45 -13.87 2.30 -12.64
C ALA A 45 -13.41 1.22 -11.63
N PRO A 46 -12.09 0.96 -11.48
CA PRO A 46 -11.57 -0.06 -10.58
C PRO A 46 -12.12 0.03 -9.16
N VAL A 47 -12.30 1.26 -8.66
CA VAL A 47 -12.89 1.52 -7.34
C VAL A 47 -14.32 0.95 -7.24
N THR A 48 -15.12 1.12 -8.29
CA THR A 48 -16.51 0.62 -8.32
C THR A 48 -16.54 -0.89 -8.32
N ALA A 49 -15.64 -1.54 -9.07
CA ALA A 49 -15.51 -3.01 -9.09
C ALA A 49 -15.19 -3.58 -7.70
N VAL A 50 -14.25 -2.95 -6.98
CA VAL A 50 -13.89 -3.33 -5.61
C VAL A 50 -15.05 -3.13 -4.64
N MET A 51 -15.76 -2.00 -4.75
CA MET A 51 -16.93 -1.72 -3.90
C MET A 51 -18.06 -2.73 -4.13
N ILE A 52 -18.35 -3.08 -5.39
CA ILE A 52 -19.35 -4.09 -5.72
C ILE A 52 -18.94 -5.46 -5.17
N ALA A 53 -17.69 -5.85 -5.35
CA ALA A 53 -17.19 -7.13 -4.82
C ALA A 53 -17.27 -7.20 -3.29
N GLY A 54 -16.89 -6.13 -2.59
CA GLY A 54 -17.03 -6.04 -1.14
C GLY A 54 -18.49 -6.16 -0.68
N LEU A 55 -19.39 -5.46 -1.36
CA LEU A 55 -20.83 -5.52 -1.08
C LEU A 55 -21.38 -6.94 -1.32
N LEU A 56 -21.01 -7.58 -2.44
CA LEU A 56 -21.39 -8.96 -2.74
C LEU A 56 -20.90 -9.94 -1.69
N MET A 57 -19.67 -9.81 -1.21
CA MET A 57 -19.14 -10.66 -0.14
C MET A 57 -19.95 -10.54 1.16
N VAL A 58 -20.41 -9.33 1.50
CA VAL A 58 -21.26 -9.10 2.68
C VAL A 58 -22.66 -9.71 2.47
N ILE A 59 -23.30 -9.45 1.32
CA ILE A 59 -24.66 -9.95 1.00
C ILE A 59 -24.68 -11.48 0.90
N CYS A 60 -23.67 -12.08 0.26
CA CYS A 60 -23.54 -13.53 0.16
C CYS A 60 -23.19 -14.20 1.52
N GLY A 61 -22.99 -13.40 2.56
CA GLY A 61 -22.69 -13.88 3.91
C GLY A 61 -21.33 -14.60 3.98
N CYS A 62 -20.35 -14.16 3.18
CA CYS A 62 -18.96 -14.60 3.34
C CYS A 62 -18.35 -14.07 4.65
N PHE A 63 -18.90 -13.00 5.19
CA PHE A 63 -18.65 -12.54 6.54
C PHE A 63 -19.76 -13.00 7.49
N ARG A 64 -19.44 -13.29 8.72
CA ARG A 64 -20.37 -13.77 9.74
C ARG A 64 -21.46 -12.72 10.06
N ASN A 65 -21.05 -11.46 10.09
CA ASN A 65 -21.89 -10.28 10.26
C ASN A 65 -21.18 -9.06 9.64
N VAL A 66 -21.92 -7.96 9.49
CA VAL A 66 -21.38 -6.69 8.97
C VAL A 66 -20.28 -6.15 9.88
N GLU A 67 -20.35 -6.39 11.16
CA GLU A 67 -19.35 -5.95 12.13
C GLU A 67 -18.02 -6.68 11.96
N ALA A 68 -18.04 -7.97 11.64
CA ALA A 68 -16.84 -8.73 11.29
C ALA A 68 -16.17 -8.19 10.02
N ALA A 69 -16.95 -7.81 9.00
CA ALA A 69 -16.42 -7.16 7.80
C ALA A 69 -15.79 -5.79 8.14
N TYR A 70 -16.41 -5.01 9.02
CA TYR A 70 -15.87 -3.72 9.45
C TYR A 70 -14.54 -3.83 10.21
N LYS A 71 -14.37 -4.88 11.02
CA LYS A 71 -13.14 -5.17 11.77
C LYS A 71 -11.97 -5.56 10.87
N THR A 72 -12.23 -6.04 9.64
CA THR A 72 -11.16 -6.38 8.67
C THR A 72 -10.60 -5.15 7.95
N ILE A 73 -11.29 -4.01 8.03
CA ILE A 73 -10.81 -2.77 7.43
C ILE A 73 -9.62 -2.24 8.24
N ASN A 74 -8.50 -2.04 7.56
CA ASN A 74 -7.35 -1.38 8.18
C ASN A 74 -7.60 0.14 8.26
N TRP A 75 -8.29 0.56 9.31
CA TRP A 75 -8.63 1.95 9.55
C TRP A 75 -7.42 2.85 9.72
N GLU A 76 -6.34 2.31 10.26
CA GLU A 76 -5.07 3.05 10.40
C GLU A 76 -4.56 3.52 9.03
N SER A 77 -4.54 2.65 8.04
CA SER A 77 -4.16 3.01 6.67
C SER A 77 -5.12 4.00 6.03
N VAL A 78 -6.43 3.84 6.23
CA VAL A 78 -7.45 4.76 5.69
C VAL A 78 -7.28 6.16 6.27
N VAL A 79 -7.14 6.27 7.60
CA VAL A 79 -6.95 7.55 8.29
C VAL A 79 -5.61 8.18 7.90
N LEU A 80 -4.54 7.38 7.79
CA LEU A 80 -3.23 7.87 7.38
C LEU A 80 -3.29 8.49 5.97
N ILE A 81 -3.89 7.80 5.00
CA ILE A 81 -4.05 8.30 3.64
C ILE A 81 -4.87 9.59 3.63
N ALA A 82 -6.01 9.60 4.35
CA ALA A 82 -6.87 10.77 4.44
C ALA A 82 -6.16 11.97 5.08
N ALA A 83 -5.31 11.75 6.07
CA ALA A 83 -4.53 12.80 6.73
C ALA A 83 -3.36 13.32 5.85
N MET A 84 -2.79 12.45 5.01
CA MET A 84 -1.66 12.82 4.14
C MET A 84 -2.09 13.53 2.85
N MET A 85 -3.34 13.34 2.39
CA MET A 85 -3.83 14.04 1.19
C MET A 85 -3.77 15.58 1.31
N PRO A 86 -4.21 16.21 2.42
CA PRO A 86 -4.06 17.66 2.59
C PRO A 86 -2.59 18.11 2.59
N LEU A 87 -1.68 17.30 3.11
CA LEU A 87 -0.25 17.61 3.10
C LEU A 87 0.32 17.63 1.66
N SER A 88 -0.08 16.68 0.83
CA SER A 88 0.27 16.65 -0.59
C SER A 88 -0.22 17.91 -1.32
N VAL A 89 -1.49 18.30 -1.09
CA VAL A 89 -2.06 19.54 -1.63
C VAL A 89 -1.34 20.78 -1.09
N ALA A 90 -0.91 20.79 0.16
CA ALA A 90 -0.14 21.87 0.74
C ALA A 90 1.24 22.00 0.06
N LEU A 91 1.92 20.89 -0.20
CA LEU A 91 3.20 20.87 -0.93
C LEU A 91 3.07 21.45 -2.34
N GLU A 92 1.98 21.16 -3.05
CA GLU A 92 1.70 21.77 -4.35
C GLU A 92 1.41 23.25 -4.23
N LYS A 93 0.51 23.66 -3.33
CA LYS A 93 0.11 25.06 -3.17
C LYS A 93 1.22 25.97 -2.66
N THR A 94 2.12 25.45 -1.84
CA THR A 94 3.29 26.21 -1.35
C THR A 94 4.42 26.28 -2.36
N GLY A 95 4.35 25.55 -3.48
CA GLY A 95 5.41 25.43 -4.45
C GLY A 95 6.60 24.57 -3.99
N ALA A 96 6.49 23.92 -2.83
CA ALA A 96 7.57 23.09 -2.31
C ALA A 96 7.85 21.87 -3.22
N SER A 97 6.79 21.26 -3.80
CA SER A 97 6.95 20.18 -4.77
C SER A 97 7.68 20.64 -6.03
N SER A 98 7.36 21.83 -6.55
CA SER A 98 8.02 22.43 -7.71
C SER A 98 9.48 22.76 -7.41
N TRP A 99 9.78 23.30 -6.23
CA TRP A 99 11.16 23.58 -5.84
C TRP A 99 12.02 22.32 -5.74
N LEU A 100 11.48 21.27 -5.14
CA LEU A 100 12.15 19.96 -5.06
C LEU A 100 12.32 19.34 -6.45
N SER A 101 11.28 19.42 -7.30
CA SER A 101 11.30 18.95 -8.67
C SER A 101 12.40 19.66 -9.48
N HIS A 102 12.44 20.99 -9.45
CA HIS A 102 13.51 21.77 -10.11
C HIS A 102 14.91 21.36 -9.62
N SER A 103 15.07 21.13 -8.33
CA SER A 103 16.36 20.69 -7.78
C SER A 103 16.76 19.31 -8.30
N LEU A 104 15.80 18.36 -8.40
CA LEU A 104 16.03 17.03 -8.94
C LEU A 104 16.30 17.07 -10.46
N VAL A 105 15.51 17.86 -11.19
CA VAL A 105 15.67 18.00 -12.65
C VAL A 105 17.01 18.68 -12.98
N ASN A 106 17.40 19.73 -12.27
CA ASN A 106 18.70 20.38 -12.47
C ASN A 106 19.88 19.47 -12.13
N ALA A 107 19.75 18.63 -11.08
CA ALA A 107 20.83 17.74 -10.68
C ALA A 107 20.96 16.49 -11.57
N LEU A 108 19.85 15.95 -12.06
CA LEU A 108 19.82 14.65 -12.73
C LEU A 108 19.24 14.69 -14.14
N GLY A 109 18.46 15.72 -14.48
CA GLY A 109 17.75 15.82 -15.75
C GLY A 109 18.66 15.97 -16.97
N GLU A 110 19.80 16.63 -16.81
CA GLU A 110 20.82 16.75 -17.88
C GLU A 110 21.38 15.37 -18.30
N SER A 111 21.38 14.40 -17.39
CA SER A 111 21.81 13.03 -17.64
C SER A 111 20.73 12.16 -18.29
N GLY A 112 19.54 12.73 -18.52
CA GLY A 112 18.42 12.10 -19.21
C GLY A 112 17.31 11.55 -18.30
N PRO A 113 16.16 11.16 -18.90
CA PRO A 113 14.95 10.73 -18.18
C PRO A 113 15.17 9.53 -17.25
N MET A 114 16.02 8.61 -17.66
CA MET A 114 16.33 7.40 -16.87
C MET A 114 17.07 7.74 -15.57
N MET A 115 17.97 8.73 -15.62
CA MET A 115 18.70 9.16 -14.42
C MET A 115 17.79 9.87 -13.45
N LEU A 116 16.87 10.69 -13.95
CA LEU A 116 15.85 11.32 -13.12
C LEU A 116 14.92 10.29 -12.47
N LEU A 117 14.46 9.29 -13.23
CA LEU A 117 13.66 8.19 -12.71
C LEU A 117 14.40 7.41 -11.62
N ALA A 118 15.67 7.09 -11.86
CA ALA A 118 16.51 6.42 -10.87
C ALA A 118 16.69 7.28 -9.61
N GLY A 119 16.90 8.59 -9.76
CA GLY A 119 17.01 9.51 -8.63
C GLY A 119 15.75 9.56 -7.78
N ILE A 120 14.58 9.65 -8.41
CA ILE A 120 13.28 9.61 -7.72
C ILE A 120 13.09 8.26 -7.00
N TYR A 121 13.41 7.16 -7.68
CA TYR A 121 13.32 5.81 -7.10
C TYR A 121 14.22 5.68 -5.86
N PHE A 122 15.49 6.02 -5.96
CA PHE A 122 16.43 5.91 -4.83
C PHE A 122 16.06 6.84 -3.68
N THR A 123 15.66 8.08 -3.98
CA THR A 123 15.20 9.03 -2.94
C THR A 123 13.99 8.46 -2.21
N THR A 124 13.03 7.93 -2.95
CA THR A 124 11.84 7.28 -2.37
C THR A 124 12.22 6.07 -1.52
N SER A 125 13.13 5.21 -2.02
CA SER A 125 13.60 4.02 -1.29
C SER A 125 14.36 4.37 -0.01
N ILE A 126 15.12 5.46 0.01
CA ILE A 126 15.80 5.91 1.23
C ILE A 126 14.78 6.49 2.21
N MET A 127 13.82 7.28 1.75
CA MET A 127 12.79 7.87 2.62
C MET A 127 11.93 6.80 3.29
N THR A 128 11.56 5.75 2.57
CA THR A 128 10.72 4.69 3.11
C THR A 128 11.39 3.85 4.21
N LEU A 129 12.71 3.92 4.37
CA LEU A 129 13.41 3.30 5.50
C LEU A 129 13.10 3.96 6.84
N PHE A 130 12.74 5.25 6.81
CA PHE A 130 12.48 6.06 8.00
C PHE A 130 10.99 6.34 8.22
N ILE A 131 10.22 6.38 7.14
CA ILE A 131 8.80 6.75 7.13
C ILE A 131 8.02 5.56 6.55
N SER A 132 6.73 5.42 6.89
CA SER A 132 5.91 4.35 6.34
C SER A 132 5.80 4.44 4.81
N ASN A 133 5.68 3.27 4.15
CA ASN A 133 5.59 3.17 2.69
C ASN A 133 4.47 4.05 2.11
N THR A 134 3.30 4.04 2.76
CA THR A 134 2.14 4.83 2.33
C THR A 134 2.41 6.33 2.42
N ALA A 135 2.99 6.79 3.54
CA ALA A 135 3.32 8.21 3.71
C ALA A 135 4.39 8.66 2.70
N THR A 136 5.42 7.85 2.48
CA THR A 136 6.47 8.13 1.49
C THR A 136 5.88 8.21 0.08
N ALA A 137 5.04 7.26 -0.31
CA ALA A 137 4.40 7.28 -1.64
C ALA A 137 3.55 8.54 -1.85
N VAL A 138 2.74 8.92 -0.87
CA VAL A 138 1.89 10.11 -0.96
C VAL A 138 2.70 11.41 -1.02
N LEU A 139 3.82 11.49 -0.30
CA LEU A 139 4.70 12.66 -0.33
C LEU A 139 5.50 12.77 -1.63
N MET A 140 5.99 11.65 -2.16
CA MET A 140 6.83 11.64 -3.35
C MET A 140 6.04 11.71 -4.66
N ALA A 141 4.76 11.31 -4.66
CA ALA A 141 3.93 11.33 -5.87
C ALA A 141 3.81 12.71 -6.52
N PRO A 142 3.48 13.81 -5.81
CA PRO A 142 3.43 15.14 -6.43
C PRO A 142 4.79 15.64 -6.92
N ILE A 143 5.88 15.25 -6.25
CA ILE A 143 7.25 15.62 -6.69
C ILE A 143 7.58 14.90 -8.00
N ALA A 144 7.30 13.60 -8.09
CA ALA A 144 7.50 12.81 -9.29
C ALA A 144 6.64 13.30 -10.46
N LEU A 145 5.38 13.66 -10.19
CA LEU A 145 4.47 14.25 -11.17
C LEU A 145 5.00 15.56 -11.71
N SER A 146 5.41 16.49 -10.83
CA SER A 146 5.96 17.79 -11.21
C SER A 146 7.26 17.62 -12.02
N SER A 147 8.16 16.73 -11.60
CA SER A 147 9.41 16.46 -12.30
C SER A 147 9.18 15.90 -13.71
N ALA A 148 8.23 14.99 -13.87
CA ALA A 148 7.89 14.43 -15.18
C ALA A 148 7.27 15.49 -16.11
N THR A 149 6.35 16.31 -15.60
CA THR A 149 5.69 17.37 -16.38
C THR A 149 6.67 18.47 -16.78
N GLU A 150 7.62 18.80 -15.93
CA GLU A 150 8.67 19.79 -16.22
C GLU A 150 9.57 19.36 -17.38
N MET A 151 9.87 18.07 -17.49
CA MET A 151 10.61 17.50 -18.61
C MET A 151 9.72 17.18 -19.83
N GLY A 152 8.42 17.43 -19.77
CA GLY A 152 7.48 17.09 -20.85
C GLY A 152 7.32 15.56 -21.06
N LEU A 153 7.57 14.77 -20.02
CA LEU A 153 7.51 13.31 -20.06
C LEU A 153 6.19 12.79 -19.49
N SER A 154 5.85 11.55 -19.85
CA SER A 154 4.72 10.85 -19.26
C SER A 154 4.95 10.61 -17.75
N PRO A 155 4.01 10.97 -16.86
CA PRO A 155 4.17 10.82 -15.43
C PRO A 155 4.06 9.36 -14.95
N TYR A 156 3.46 8.47 -15.73
CA TYR A 156 3.20 7.09 -15.31
C TYR A 156 4.46 6.30 -14.90
N PRO A 157 5.57 6.32 -15.64
CA PRO A 157 6.79 5.63 -15.22
C PRO A 157 7.35 6.16 -13.90
N PHE A 158 7.26 7.48 -13.68
CA PHE A 158 7.77 8.13 -12.48
C PHE A 158 6.92 7.78 -11.25
N LEU A 159 5.59 7.78 -11.39
CA LEU A 159 4.67 7.34 -10.34
C LEU A 159 4.85 5.84 -10.04
N LEU A 160 5.08 5.02 -11.06
CA LEU A 160 5.41 3.61 -10.87
C LEU A 160 6.75 3.46 -10.12
N GLY A 161 7.75 4.28 -10.47
CA GLY A 161 9.02 4.34 -9.76
C GLY A 161 8.87 4.68 -8.28
N VAL A 162 7.98 5.62 -7.94
CA VAL A 162 7.66 5.97 -6.55
C VAL A 162 6.99 4.80 -5.83
N THR A 163 6.02 4.14 -6.44
CA THR A 163 5.32 3.00 -5.80
C THR A 163 6.25 1.82 -5.55
N LEU A 164 7.11 1.52 -6.51
CA LEU A 164 8.14 0.47 -6.37
C LEU A 164 9.18 0.87 -5.32
N GLY A 165 9.70 2.10 -5.37
CA GLY A 165 10.67 2.60 -4.41
C GLY A 165 10.13 2.60 -2.98
N ALA A 166 8.88 3.03 -2.79
CA ALA A 166 8.23 3.00 -1.48
C ALA A 166 8.00 1.58 -0.94
N SER A 167 7.86 0.59 -1.83
CA SER A 167 7.65 -0.81 -1.45
C SER A 167 8.96 -1.57 -1.18
N MET A 168 10.08 -1.09 -1.70
CA MET A 168 11.41 -1.72 -1.58
C MET A 168 12.14 -1.36 -0.27
N CYS A 169 11.46 -1.55 0.86
CA CYS A 169 11.98 -1.23 2.18
C CYS A 169 12.64 -2.42 2.90
N PHE A 170 13.40 -3.23 2.18
CA PHE A 170 14.00 -4.46 2.72
C PHE A 170 15.15 -4.22 3.69
N ALA A 171 15.84 -3.10 3.57
CA ALA A 171 16.98 -2.77 4.44
C ALA A 171 16.59 -2.36 5.87
N SER A 172 15.28 -2.26 6.18
CA SER A 172 14.82 -1.92 7.54
C SER A 172 13.83 -2.97 8.06
N PRO A 173 14.08 -3.55 9.23
CA PRO A 173 13.13 -4.47 9.86
C PRO A 173 11.86 -3.79 10.36
N PHE A 174 11.88 -2.46 10.52
CA PHE A 174 10.79 -1.69 11.11
C PHE A 174 9.85 -1.06 10.08
N SER A 175 10.23 -1.06 8.80
CA SER A 175 9.46 -0.40 7.73
C SER A 175 8.14 -1.10 7.44
N THR A 176 8.07 -2.41 7.60
CA THR A 176 6.86 -3.20 7.36
C THR A 176 6.65 -4.27 8.43
N PRO A 177 5.37 -4.57 8.79
CA PRO A 177 5.06 -5.64 9.73
C PRO A 177 5.66 -7.01 9.39
N PRO A 178 5.69 -7.47 8.11
CA PRO A 178 6.33 -8.72 7.75
C PRO A 178 7.82 -8.77 8.09
N ASN A 179 8.56 -7.69 7.85
CA ASN A 179 9.97 -7.62 8.17
C ASN A 179 10.21 -7.74 9.69
N ALA A 180 9.40 -7.07 10.50
CA ALA A 180 9.48 -7.16 11.96
C ALA A 180 9.19 -8.57 12.48
N LEU A 181 8.21 -9.27 11.89
CA LEU A 181 7.88 -10.65 12.25
C LEU A 181 9.02 -11.62 11.93
N VAL A 182 9.61 -11.48 10.74
CA VAL A 182 10.74 -12.33 10.31
C VAL A 182 11.97 -12.08 11.18
N MET A 183 12.21 -10.84 11.62
CA MET A 183 13.31 -10.51 12.52
C MET A 183 13.24 -11.31 13.83
N GLN A 184 12.05 -11.37 14.43
CA GLN A 184 11.85 -12.09 15.69
C GLN A 184 11.94 -13.61 15.49
N ALA A 185 11.25 -14.14 14.45
CA ALA A 185 11.21 -15.57 14.20
C ALA A 185 12.57 -16.16 13.75
N GLY A 186 13.34 -15.39 12.96
CA GLY A 186 14.64 -15.81 12.43
C GLY A 186 15.85 -15.42 13.27
N GLY A 187 15.65 -14.65 14.34
CA GLY A 187 16.76 -14.16 15.18
C GLY A 187 17.71 -13.21 14.43
N TYR A 188 17.21 -12.55 13.37
CA TYR A 188 18.02 -11.62 12.57
C TYR A 188 18.33 -10.33 13.33
N LYS A 189 19.51 -9.78 13.07
CA LYS A 189 19.93 -8.48 13.56
C LYS A 189 19.69 -7.42 12.49
N PHE A 190 19.58 -6.15 12.88
CA PHE A 190 19.42 -5.03 11.96
C PHE A 190 20.44 -5.04 10.81
N ILE A 191 21.70 -5.36 11.12
CA ILE A 191 22.78 -5.40 10.13
C ILE A 191 22.58 -6.45 9.04
N ASP A 192 21.83 -7.51 9.33
CA ASP A 192 21.57 -8.57 8.36
C ASP A 192 20.60 -8.09 7.27
N TYR A 193 19.66 -7.19 7.60
CA TYR A 193 18.77 -6.52 6.63
C TYR A 193 19.51 -5.55 5.72
N VAL A 194 20.58 -4.91 6.21
CA VAL A 194 21.39 -3.99 5.41
C VAL A 194 22.31 -4.73 4.43
N LYS A 195 22.64 -6.01 4.73
CA LYS A 195 23.50 -6.83 3.87
C LYS A 195 22.78 -7.52 2.73
N VAL A 196 21.46 -7.64 2.81
CA VAL A 196 20.62 -8.26 1.78
C VAL A 196 20.17 -7.21 0.78
#